data_61dd44d45cf92f5a359770c5ac86de2d
#
_entry.id   61dd44d45cf92f5a359770c5ac86de2d
#
_cell.length_a   1.000
_cell.length_b   1.000
_cell.length_c   1.000
_cell.angle_alpha   90.00
_cell.angle_beta   90.00
_cell.angle_gamma   90.00
#
_symmetry.space_group_name_H-M   'P 1'
#
loop_
_entity.id
_entity.type
_entity.pdbx_description
1 polymer ?
#
loop_
_entity_poly.entity_id
_entity_poly.type
_entity_poly.pdbx_seq_one_letter_code
_entity_poly.pdbx_strand_id
1 'polypeptide(L)'
;MIQAEYGVVRSEKRTAAEIKVATECPINFNEEVKKIISVNAVAFITSAENKGEKTLVRAKVAFRAVYLTEDGFKKCEAFAEAEAELPIVGAIVCAEAVDVRMSSVNDGFAARCGVRFTGESFKTDENQVLTGGEGLIIKPCEVIADEVTETASEEFTVADEFEVNYAVKEVLCHSEFIRVKSVESGVSRAIFEGDAEITVKALPFSENNDIIKEKRAVPFRFELPVIGALPDMLALGEVRLCKEAVKVFTDEAKNKSSISVELTLAATGCGVNRIKTQAAIDAYSRTDEVMLTRNQPAIEIFEGTRYRDERITAKTNAAAPDGARILGTLGEAVTVFSVNSSDGKTTINGSVKADVIFRNADNGTTCVQAETPFSLDITEEGKVCNVKVALCDLTARVRGGDIEFEF
;
A
#
# COMPACT_ATOMS: atom_id res chain seq x y z
N MET A 1 29.23 -8.85 51.78
CA MET A 1 29.39 -9.32 50.38
C MET A 1 28.11 -8.92 49.62
N ILE A 2 28.23 -8.18 48.55
CA ILE A 2 27.09 -7.78 47.72
C ILE A 2 26.84 -8.89 46.70
N GLN A 3 25.58 -9.31 46.51
CA GLN A 3 25.16 -10.21 45.46
C GLN A 3 24.06 -9.51 44.65
N ALA A 4 24.39 -9.04 43.42
CA ALA A 4 23.46 -8.36 42.56
C ALA A 4 22.54 -9.36 41.83
N GLU A 5 21.26 -9.01 41.70
CA GLU A 5 20.26 -9.74 40.93
C GLU A 5 19.91 -8.96 39.68
N TYR A 6 19.86 -9.68 38.56
CA TYR A 6 19.57 -9.10 37.24
C TYR A 6 18.35 -9.74 36.63
N GLY A 7 17.51 -8.90 36.04
CA GLY A 7 16.45 -9.30 35.17
C GLY A 7 16.82 -9.02 33.67
N VAL A 8 15.98 -9.47 32.75
CA VAL A 8 16.13 -9.19 31.37
C VAL A 8 14.92 -8.39 30.92
N VAL A 9 15.16 -7.25 30.27
CA VAL A 9 14.15 -6.50 29.51
C VAL A 9 14.34 -6.83 28.05
N ARG A 10 13.33 -7.45 27.45
CA ARG A 10 13.24 -7.66 26.01
C ARG A 10 12.51 -6.49 25.39
N SER A 11 13.02 -5.96 24.33
CA SER A 11 12.39 -4.90 23.56
C SER A 11 12.53 -5.17 22.09
N GLU A 12 11.51 -4.83 21.32
CA GLU A 12 11.54 -4.99 19.87
C GLU A 12 11.96 -3.69 19.21
N LYS A 13 12.86 -3.82 18.26
CA LYS A 13 13.27 -2.73 17.36
C LYS A 13 12.78 -3.03 15.98
N ARG A 14 12.03 -2.09 15.41
CA ARG A 14 11.58 -2.17 14.02
C ARG A 14 12.72 -1.85 13.08
N THR A 15 12.90 -2.70 12.09
CA THR A 15 13.81 -2.48 10.95
C THR A 15 13.02 -2.45 9.67
N ALA A 16 13.37 -1.54 8.78
CA ALA A 16 12.75 -1.41 7.47
C ALA A 16 13.82 -1.43 6.37
N ALA A 17 13.47 -1.99 5.23
CA ALA A 17 14.32 -2.00 4.04
C ALA A 17 13.51 -1.68 2.80
N GLU A 18 14.16 -1.00 1.84
CA GLU A 18 13.58 -0.69 0.54
C GLU A 18 14.60 -0.98 -0.55
N ILE A 19 14.15 -1.63 -1.63
CA ILE A 19 14.93 -1.85 -2.84
C ILE A 19 14.04 -1.58 -4.05
N LYS A 20 14.59 -0.84 -5.02
CA LYS A 20 13.92 -0.58 -6.30
C LYS A 20 14.63 -1.33 -7.42
N VAL A 21 13.88 -2.12 -8.18
CA VAL A 21 14.36 -2.90 -9.33
C VAL A 21 13.61 -2.46 -10.58
N ALA A 22 14.33 -2.25 -11.68
CA ALA A 22 13.68 -1.94 -12.97
C ALA A 22 13.21 -3.23 -13.62
N THR A 23 12.02 -3.19 -14.21
CA THR A 23 11.48 -4.28 -15.04
C THR A 23 10.90 -3.74 -16.34
N GLU A 24 10.90 -4.58 -17.37
CA GLU A 24 10.45 -4.23 -18.72
C GLU A 24 9.73 -5.44 -19.35
N CYS A 25 8.69 -5.15 -20.13
CA CYS A 25 7.96 -6.15 -20.89
C CYS A 25 7.62 -5.64 -22.30
N PRO A 26 7.88 -6.42 -23.36
CA PRO A 26 7.37 -6.13 -24.69
C PRO A 26 5.83 -6.13 -24.67
N ILE A 27 5.22 -5.15 -25.33
CA ILE A 27 3.77 -5.05 -25.49
C ILE A 27 3.43 -5.37 -26.94
N ASN A 28 2.61 -6.40 -27.12
CA ASN A 28 2.09 -6.78 -28.44
C ASN A 28 0.65 -6.28 -28.55
N PHE A 29 0.45 -5.35 -29.46
CA PHE A 29 -0.89 -4.87 -29.80
C PHE A 29 -1.49 -5.79 -30.88
N ASN A 30 -2.76 -6.14 -30.72
CA ASN A 30 -3.46 -7.01 -31.66
C ASN A 30 -3.92 -6.29 -32.94
N GLU A 31 -3.94 -4.97 -32.93
CA GLU A 31 -4.42 -4.10 -34.01
C GLU A 31 -3.46 -2.92 -34.19
N GLU A 32 -3.58 -2.21 -35.33
CA GLU A 32 -2.77 -1.03 -35.60
C GLU A 32 -3.05 0.08 -34.59
N VAL A 33 -2.00 0.55 -33.93
CA VAL A 33 -2.06 1.56 -32.87
C VAL A 33 -1.98 2.94 -33.47
N LYS A 34 -3.08 3.71 -33.40
CA LYS A 34 -3.08 5.15 -33.74
C LYS A 34 -2.43 5.98 -32.63
N LYS A 35 -2.73 5.65 -31.39
CA LYS A 35 -2.23 6.37 -30.23
C LYS A 35 -2.29 5.51 -28.97
N ILE A 36 -1.22 5.52 -28.19
CA ILE A 36 -1.24 4.99 -26.80
C ILE A 36 -1.86 6.06 -25.92
N ILE A 37 -2.90 5.71 -25.20
CA ILE A 37 -3.68 6.62 -24.35
C ILE A 37 -3.15 6.60 -22.93
N SER A 38 -2.98 5.41 -22.36
CA SER A 38 -2.52 5.24 -20.98
C SER A 38 -1.77 3.95 -20.81
N VAL A 39 -0.84 3.92 -19.87
CA VAL A 39 -0.19 2.71 -19.38
C VAL A 39 -0.12 2.76 -17.87
N ASN A 40 -0.48 1.67 -17.22
CA ASN A 40 -0.28 1.47 -15.80
C ASN A 40 0.35 0.10 -15.53
N ALA A 41 0.76 -0.12 -14.30
CA ALA A 41 1.26 -1.42 -13.86
C ALA A 41 0.86 -1.67 -12.40
N VAL A 42 0.62 -2.93 -12.09
CA VAL A 42 0.37 -3.40 -10.71
C VAL A 42 1.37 -4.52 -10.42
N ALA A 43 1.99 -4.48 -9.25
CA ALA A 43 2.94 -5.50 -8.81
C ALA A 43 2.28 -6.37 -7.73
N PHE A 44 2.31 -7.69 -7.94
CA PHE A 44 1.78 -8.69 -7.02
C PHE A 44 2.92 -9.53 -6.47
N ILE A 45 3.09 -9.60 -5.15
CA ILE A 45 4.06 -10.51 -4.54
C ILE A 45 3.62 -11.95 -4.77
N THR A 46 4.49 -12.74 -5.38
CA THR A 46 4.27 -14.17 -5.65
C THR A 46 4.96 -15.07 -4.62
N SER A 47 6.08 -14.61 -4.03
CA SER A 47 6.72 -15.29 -2.91
C SER A 47 7.59 -14.35 -2.10
N ALA A 48 7.77 -14.69 -0.81
CA ALA A 48 8.74 -14.09 0.09
C ALA A 48 9.38 -15.19 0.92
N GLU A 49 10.67 -15.41 0.75
CA GLU A 49 11.42 -16.53 1.34
C GLU A 49 12.62 -16.02 2.12
N ASN A 50 12.79 -16.46 3.36
CA ASN A 50 13.98 -16.15 4.14
C ASN A 50 15.20 -16.95 3.62
N LYS A 51 16.29 -16.25 3.30
CA LYS A 51 17.57 -16.81 2.87
C LYS A 51 18.71 -16.25 3.72
N GLY A 52 19.05 -16.95 4.79
CA GLY A 52 20.05 -16.48 5.74
C GLY A 52 19.60 -15.20 6.43
N GLU A 53 20.33 -14.11 6.27
CA GLU A 53 20.04 -12.79 6.86
C GLU A 53 19.21 -11.87 5.94
N LYS A 54 18.61 -12.42 4.88
CA LYS A 54 17.85 -11.66 3.88
C LYS A 54 16.51 -12.32 3.61
N THR A 55 15.57 -11.54 3.08
CA THR A 55 14.33 -12.05 2.49
C THR A 55 14.37 -11.86 0.98
N LEU A 56 14.29 -12.96 0.25
CA LEU A 56 14.12 -12.96 -1.21
C LEU A 56 12.64 -12.75 -1.52
N VAL A 57 12.32 -11.67 -2.22
CA VAL A 57 10.95 -11.33 -2.61
C VAL A 57 10.83 -11.38 -4.12
N ARG A 58 9.80 -12.07 -4.61
CA ARG A 58 9.44 -12.11 -6.03
C ARG A 58 8.08 -11.48 -6.23
N ALA A 59 7.94 -10.78 -7.35
CA ALA A 59 6.68 -10.18 -7.77
C ALA A 59 6.42 -10.42 -9.26
N LYS A 60 5.15 -10.60 -9.59
CA LYS A 60 4.63 -10.52 -10.94
C LYS A 60 4.12 -9.11 -11.17
N VAL A 61 4.50 -8.50 -12.29
CA VAL A 61 4.07 -7.15 -12.69
C VAL A 61 3.13 -7.29 -13.88
N ALA A 62 1.89 -6.84 -13.71
CA ALA A 62 0.91 -6.75 -14.78
C ALA A 62 0.95 -5.34 -15.37
N PHE A 63 1.40 -5.21 -16.61
CA PHE A 63 1.32 -3.98 -17.40
C PHE A 63 0.02 -3.96 -18.17
N ARG A 64 -0.72 -2.86 -18.07
CA ARG A 64 -1.99 -2.64 -18.77
C ARG A 64 -1.88 -1.38 -19.58
N ALA A 65 -2.11 -1.50 -20.90
CA ALA A 65 -2.13 -0.37 -21.80
C ALA A 65 -3.50 -0.20 -22.44
N VAL A 66 -3.97 1.04 -22.49
CA VAL A 66 -5.15 1.45 -23.28
C VAL A 66 -4.66 2.23 -24.48
N TYR A 67 -5.13 1.85 -25.64
CA TYR A 67 -4.71 2.44 -26.90
C TYR A 67 -5.92 2.69 -27.83
N LEU A 68 -5.76 3.59 -28.78
CA LEU A 68 -6.75 3.95 -29.78
C LEU A 68 -6.40 3.29 -31.11
N THR A 69 -7.39 2.63 -31.72
CA THR A 69 -7.36 2.09 -33.09
C THR A 69 -8.35 2.84 -33.99
N GLU A 70 -8.59 2.35 -35.20
CA GLU A 70 -9.68 2.84 -36.03
C GLU A 70 -11.06 2.58 -35.44
N ASP A 71 -11.21 1.41 -34.79
CA ASP A 71 -12.47 0.94 -34.22
C ASP A 71 -12.74 1.47 -32.79
N GLY A 72 -11.87 2.32 -32.24
CA GLY A 72 -12.00 2.95 -30.95
C GLY A 72 -10.96 2.49 -29.94
N PHE A 73 -11.31 2.59 -28.65
CA PHE A 73 -10.42 2.19 -27.56
C PHE A 73 -10.31 0.67 -27.45
N LYS A 74 -9.08 0.22 -27.23
CA LYS A 74 -8.72 -1.16 -26.97
C LYS A 74 -7.77 -1.22 -25.78
N LYS A 75 -7.67 -2.40 -25.17
CA LYS A 75 -6.68 -2.69 -24.12
C LYS A 75 -5.77 -3.84 -24.50
N CYS A 76 -4.60 -3.86 -23.91
CA CYS A 76 -3.74 -5.04 -23.85
C CYS A 76 -3.11 -5.18 -22.48
N GLU A 77 -2.75 -6.39 -22.14
CA GLU A 77 -2.09 -6.73 -20.90
C GLU A 77 -0.84 -7.57 -21.18
N ALA A 78 0.24 -7.30 -20.46
CA ALA A 78 1.47 -8.06 -20.54
C ALA A 78 2.07 -8.21 -19.14
N PHE A 79 2.90 -9.22 -18.95
CA PHE A 79 3.44 -9.57 -17.64
C PHE A 79 4.95 -9.63 -17.66
N ALA A 80 5.56 -9.17 -16.58
CA ALA A 80 6.97 -9.34 -16.29
C ALA A 80 7.15 -9.87 -14.86
N GLU A 81 8.35 -10.33 -14.55
CA GLU A 81 8.75 -10.70 -13.20
C GLU A 81 9.78 -9.72 -12.67
N ALA A 82 9.78 -9.52 -11.36
CA ALA A 82 10.76 -8.74 -10.63
C ALA A 82 11.16 -9.49 -9.35
N GLU A 83 12.44 -9.41 -9.00
CA GLU A 83 12.99 -10.07 -7.82
C GLU A 83 13.94 -9.13 -7.08
N ALA A 84 13.92 -9.16 -5.75
CA ALA A 84 14.83 -8.40 -4.89
C ALA A 84 15.20 -9.18 -3.62
N GLU A 85 16.40 -8.95 -3.08
CA GLU A 85 16.82 -9.44 -1.78
C GLU A 85 16.82 -8.31 -0.76
N LEU A 86 15.82 -8.25 0.12
CA LEU A 86 15.76 -7.31 1.21
C LEU A 86 16.73 -7.72 2.33
N PRO A 87 17.57 -6.80 2.87
CA PRO A 87 18.55 -7.11 3.93
C PRO A 87 17.91 -7.21 5.32
N ILE A 88 16.79 -7.90 5.43
CA ILE A 88 16.01 -8.15 6.66
C ILE A 88 15.37 -9.53 6.58
N VAL A 89 15.07 -10.14 7.72
CA VAL A 89 14.49 -11.49 7.83
C VAL A 89 13.12 -11.41 8.47
N GLY A 90 12.19 -12.29 8.05
CA GLY A 90 10.84 -12.37 8.62
C GLY A 90 9.99 -11.13 8.33
N ALA A 91 10.24 -10.50 7.19
CA ALA A 91 9.63 -9.23 6.85
C ALA A 91 8.17 -9.36 6.43
N ILE A 92 7.36 -8.39 6.88
CA ILE A 92 6.12 -8.00 6.21
C ILE A 92 6.53 -7.26 4.94
N VAL A 93 6.22 -7.82 3.77
CA VAL A 93 6.73 -7.31 2.49
C VAL A 93 5.62 -6.76 1.60
N CYS A 94 5.92 -5.67 0.90
CA CYS A 94 5.08 -5.08 -0.14
C CYS A 94 5.86 -4.90 -1.44
N ALA A 95 5.14 -4.88 -2.56
CA ALA A 95 5.68 -4.50 -3.86
C ALA A 95 4.74 -3.46 -4.50
N GLU A 96 5.33 -2.43 -5.08
CA GLU A 96 4.61 -1.36 -5.76
C GLU A 96 5.28 -1.04 -7.10
N ALA A 97 4.48 -0.96 -8.17
CA ALA A 97 4.96 -0.49 -9.46
C ALA A 97 5.00 1.05 -9.47
N VAL A 98 6.15 1.63 -9.78
CA VAL A 98 6.39 3.07 -9.83
C VAL A 98 7.01 3.48 -11.15
N ASP A 99 6.87 4.75 -11.54
CA ASP A 99 7.47 5.32 -12.77
C ASP A 99 7.09 4.54 -14.04
N VAL A 100 5.82 4.14 -14.15
CA VAL A 100 5.33 3.37 -15.29
C VAL A 100 5.34 4.22 -16.55
N ARG A 101 5.90 3.68 -17.63
CA ARG A 101 6.01 4.37 -18.92
C ARG A 101 6.04 3.38 -20.08
N MET A 102 5.61 3.84 -21.25
CA MET A 102 5.76 3.14 -22.50
C MET A 102 6.89 3.77 -23.31
N SER A 103 7.68 2.97 -24.00
CA SER A 103 8.73 3.40 -24.91
C SER A 103 8.62 2.64 -26.23
N SER A 104 8.90 3.33 -27.33
CA SER A 104 9.10 2.67 -28.62
C SER A 104 10.46 1.98 -28.64
N VAL A 105 10.50 0.72 -29.07
CA VAL A 105 11.71 -0.10 -29.14
C VAL A 105 11.76 -0.81 -30.48
N ASN A 106 12.73 -0.47 -31.33
CA ASN A 106 12.86 -1.01 -32.70
C ASN A 106 11.53 -0.99 -33.46
N ASP A 107 10.96 -2.18 -33.74
CA ASP A 107 9.70 -2.32 -34.47
C ASP A 107 8.48 -2.53 -33.54
N GLY A 108 8.55 -2.12 -32.26
CA GLY A 108 7.48 -2.37 -31.29
C GLY A 108 7.45 -1.41 -30.13
N PHE A 109 6.76 -1.81 -29.07
CA PHE A 109 6.63 -1.06 -27.84
C PHE A 109 7.02 -1.92 -26.64
N ALA A 110 7.59 -1.29 -25.63
CA ALA A 110 7.85 -1.92 -24.34
C ALA A 110 7.32 -1.05 -23.20
N ALA A 111 6.65 -1.68 -22.26
CA ALA A 111 6.29 -1.06 -21.00
C ALA A 111 7.41 -1.28 -19.97
N ARG A 112 7.72 -0.24 -19.21
CA ARG A 112 8.78 -0.23 -18.20
C ARG A 112 8.26 0.34 -16.91
N CYS A 113 8.71 -0.19 -15.79
CA CYS A 113 8.50 0.44 -14.48
C CYS A 113 9.66 0.12 -13.52
N GLY A 114 9.74 0.86 -12.42
CA GLY A 114 10.44 0.43 -11.23
C GLY A 114 9.51 -0.39 -10.36
N VAL A 115 9.97 -1.49 -9.81
CA VAL A 115 9.27 -2.20 -8.73
C VAL A 115 9.96 -1.87 -7.43
N ARG A 116 9.24 -1.17 -6.55
CA ARG A 116 9.69 -0.83 -5.21
C ARG A 116 9.27 -1.93 -4.27
N PHE A 117 10.23 -2.70 -3.78
CA PHE A 117 10.04 -3.67 -2.72
C PHE A 117 10.32 -3.01 -1.39
N THR A 118 9.39 -3.06 -0.47
CA THR A 118 9.56 -2.63 0.91
C THR A 118 9.34 -3.79 1.85
N GLY A 119 10.06 -3.80 2.95
CA GLY A 119 9.89 -4.81 3.97
C GLY A 119 10.12 -4.23 5.36
N GLU A 120 9.43 -4.79 6.35
CA GLU A 120 9.55 -4.45 7.75
C GLU A 120 9.68 -5.71 8.57
N SER A 121 10.58 -5.70 9.53
CA SER A 121 10.74 -6.79 10.50
C SER A 121 11.01 -6.25 11.89
N PHE A 122 10.84 -7.12 12.87
CA PHE A 122 11.11 -6.82 14.27
C PHE A 122 12.34 -7.61 14.71
N LYS A 123 13.23 -6.94 15.44
CA LYS A 123 14.42 -7.55 16.03
C LYS A 123 14.37 -7.38 17.55
N THR A 124 14.45 -8.48 18.26
CA THR A 124 14.49 -8.48 19.72
C THR A 124 15.87 -8.08 20.23
N ASP A 125 15.93 -7.04 21.03
CA ASP A 125 17.11 -6.65 21.80
C ASP A 125 16.89 -7.05 23.28
N GLU A 126 17.86 -7.75 23.86
CA GLU A 126 17.84 -8.15 25.27
C GLU A 126 18.79 -7.26 26.08
N ASN A 127 18.26 -6.60 27.08
CA ASN A 127 19.01 -5.73 28.00
C ASN A 127 18.97 -6.30 29.41
N GLN A 128 20.14 -6.57 30.00
CA GLN A 128 20.22 -6.90 31.41
C GLN A 128 20.01 -5.66 32.26
N VAL A 129 19.12 -5.74 33.21
CA VAL A 129 18.79 -4.67 34.16
C VAL A 129 18.96 -5.14 35.56
N LEU A 130 19.51 -4.30 36.43
CA LEU A 130 19.60 -4.59 37.88
C LEU A 130 18.18 -4.55 38.48
N THR A 131 17.76 -5.60 39.14
CA THR A 131 16.42 -5.70 39.75
C THR A 131 16.48 -5.71 41.29
N GLY A 132 17.63 -6.03 41.88
CA GLY A 132 17.82 -6.12 43.31
C GLY A 132 19.15 -6.69 43.71
N GLY A 133 19.24 -7.19 44.93
CA GLY A 133 20.39 -7.94 45.42
C GLY A 133 20.58 -7.86 46.92
N GLU A 134 21.24 -8.87 47.49
CA GLU A 134 21.56 -8.88 48.89
C GLU A 134 22.62 -7.81 49.20
N GLY A 135 22.37 -6.99 50.23
CA GLY A 135 23.25 -5.89 50.62
C GLY A 135 23.15 -4.63 49.74
N LEU A 136 22.24 -4.61 48.75
CA LEU A 136 21.93 -3.46 47.90
C LEU A 136 20.63 -2.78 48.32
N ILE A 137 20.66 -1.45 48.32
CA ILE A 137 19.47 -0.60 48.37
C ILE A 137 19.31 0.02 46.96
N ILE A 138 18.21 -0.29 46.28
CA ILE A 138 17.95 0.16 44.93
C ILE A 138 16.92 1.29 44.89
N LYS A 139 17.06 2.18 43.92
CA LYS A 139 16.00 3.10 43.53
C LYS A 139 15.29 2.49 42.32
N PRO A 140 14.07 1.92 42.50
CA PRO A 140 13.38 1.25 41.37
C PRO A 140 12.80 2.25 40.38
N CYS A 141 12.67 1.80 39.14
CA CYS A 141 11.86 2.45 38.10
C CYS A 141 11.10 1.37 37.31
N GLU A 142 9.97 1.74 36.77
CA GLU A 142 9.24 0.91 35.82
C GLU A 142 9.84 1.12 34.42
N VAL A 143 10.21 0.04 33.76
CA VAL A 143 10.61 0.01 32.36
C VAL A 143 9.46 -0.63 31.56
N ILE A 144 9.00 0.08 30.56
CA ILE A 144 7.95 -0.39 29.63
C ILE A 144 8.64 -0.80 28.33
N ALA A 145 8.33 -1.99 27.84
CA ALA A 145 8.85 -2.51 26.58
C ALA A 145 7.77 -3.31 25.86
N ASP A 146 7.82 -3.34 24.55
CA ASP A 146 6.93 -4.13 23.73
C ASP A 146 7.67 -5.39 23.22
N GLU A 147 7.03 -6.56 23.34
CA GLU A 147 7.45 -7.83 22.75
C GLU A 147 6.48 -8.21 21.64
N VAL A 148 7.00 -8.64 20.49
CA VAL A 148 6.21 -9.01 19.31
C VAL A 148 6.10 -10.52 19.22
N THR A 149 4.91 -11.04 18.94
CA THR A 149 4.71 -12.46 18.63
C THR A 149 5.33 -12.80 17.27
N GLU A 150 5.39 -14.07 16.94
CA GLU A 150 5.78 -14.49 15.59
C GLU A 150 4.82 -13.89 14.55
N THR A 151 5.38 -13.36 13.44
CA THR A 151 4.59 -12.83 12.34
C THR A 151 3.99 -13.97 11.53
N ALA A 152 2.69 -13.94 11.34
CA ALA A 152 1.95 -14.88 10.50
C ALA A 152 1.48 -14.23 9.19
N SER A 153 1.26 -15.04 8.15
CA SER A 153 0.70 -14.60 6.87
C SER A 153 -0.16 -15.70 6.26
N GLU A 154 -1.35 -15.33 5.77
CA GLU A 154 -2.27 -16.27 5.12
C GLU A 154 -3.08 -15.56 4.02
N GLU A 155 -3.41 -16.30 2.96
CA GLU A 155 -4.21 -15.81 1.84
C GLU A 155 -5.69 -16.13 2.04
N PHE A 156 -6.55 -15.21 1.58
CA PHE A 156 -8.00 -15.39 1.54
C PHE A 156 -8.60 -14.74 0.29
N THR A 157 -9.82 -15.13 -0.06
CA THR A 157 -10.50 -14.62 -1.27
C THR A 157 -11.69 -13.76 -0.90
N VAL A 158 -11.82 -12.65 -1.62
CA VAL A 158 -13.00 -11.77 -1.60
C VAL A 158 -13.58 -11.74 -3.00
N ALA A 159 -14.87 -11.98 -3.13
CA ALA A 159 -15.55 -11.98 -4.42
C ALA A 159 -16.91 -11.26 -4.33
N ASP A 160 -17.28 -10.61 -5.43
CA ASP A 160 -18.59 -9.98 -5.60
C ASP A 160 -19.01 -10.04 -7.07
N GLU A 161 -20.32 -10.01 -7.29
CA GLU A 161 -20.93 -9.90 -8.62
C GLU A 161 -22.03 -8.85 -8.57
N PHE A 162 -21.98 -7.89 -9.50
CA PHE A 162 -22.98 -6.81 -9.55
C PHE A 162 -23.42 -6.49 -10.97
N GLU A 163 -24.67 -6.11 -11.10
CA GLU A 163 -25.26 -5.71 -12.38
C GLU A 163 -25.08 -4.22 -12.63
N VAL A 164 -24.86 -3.86 -13.90
CA VAL A 164 -24.88 -2.48 -14.41
C VAL A 164 -25.97 -2.36 -15.47
N ASN A 165 -26.67 -1.22 -15.49
CA ASN A 165 -27.83 -0.99 -16.36
C ASN A 165 -27.43 -0.46 -17.75
N TYR A 166 -26.32 -0.99 -18.29
CA TYR A 166 -25.86 -0.72 -19.65
C TYR A 166 -25.04 -1.92 -20.16
N ALA A 167 -25.06 -2.14 -21.47
CA ALA A 167 -24.22 -3.12 -22.10
C ALA A 167 -22.79 -2.64 -22.18
N VAL A 168 -21.84 -3.34 -21.56
CA VAL A 168 -20.40 -3.05 -21.61
C VAL A 168 -19.83 -3.59 -22.91
N LYS A 169 -19.24 -2.70 -23.70
CA LYS A 169 -18.49 -3.04 -24.92
C LYS A 169 -17.08 -3.51 -24.61
N GLU A 170 -16.40 -2.79 -23.71
CA GLU A 170 -15.00 -3.04 -23.35
C GLU A 170 -14.73 -2.55 -21.93
N VAL A 171 -14.01 -3.32 -21.13
CA VAL A 171 -13.41 -2.85 -19.87
C VAL A 171 -12.03 -2.30 -20.19
N LEU A 172 -11.83 -1.01 -20.04
CA LEU A 172 -10.56 -0.36 -20.35
C LEU A 172 -9.52 -0.62 -19.27
N CYS A 173 -9.91 -0.42 -18.03
CA CYS A 173 -9.05 -0.72 -16.87
C CYS A 173 -9.88 -0.95 -15.64
N HIS A 174 -9.23 -1.52 -14.64
CA HIS A 174 -9.75 -1.61 -13.27
C HIS A 174 -8.60 -1.32 -12.29
N SER A 175 -8.97 -0.93 -11.09
CA SER A 175 -8.04 -0.71 -9.98
C SER A 175 -8.69 -1.16 -8.68
N GLU A 176 -7.87 -1.69 -7.78
CA GLU A 176 -8.27 -2.21 -6.49
C GLU A 176 -7.55 -1.43 -5.39
N PHE A 177 -8.31 -1.07 -4.38
CA PHE A 177 -7.79 -0.45 -3.18
C PHE A 177 -8.27 -1.23 -1.96
N ILE A 178 -7.32 -1.73 -1.17
CA ILE A 178 -7.64 -2.48 0.06
C ILE A 178 -7.59 -1.53 1.24
N ARG A 179 -8.76 -1.28 1.81
CA ARG A 179 -8.93 -0.43 2.99
C ARG A 179 -9.05 -1.32 4.22
N VAL A 180 -8.02 -1.39 5.03
CA VAL A 180 -8.10 -1.99 6.37
C VAL A 180 -8.70 -0.95 7.31
N LYS A 181 -9.80 -1.27 7.99
CA LYS A 181 -10.47 -0.40 8.97
C LYS A 181 -9.99 -0.64 10.39
N SER A 182 -9.78 -1.91 10.73
CA SER A 182 -9.24 -2.31 12.03
C SER A 182 -8.41 -3.58 11.93
N VAL A 183 -7.45 -3.68 12.86
CA VAL A 183 -6.74 -4.92 13.16
C VAL A 183 -6.82 -5.10 14.66
N GLU A 184 -7.45 -6.18 15.11
CA GLU A 184 -7.67 -6.47 16.53
C GLU A 184 -7.01 -7.78 16.91
N SER A 185 -6.50 -7.85 18.14
CA SER A 185 -5.93 -9.08 18.69
C SER A 185 -7.00 -9.92 19.39
N GLY A 186 -6.98 -11.23 19.16
CA GLY A 186 -7.83 -12.22 19.82
C GLY A 186 -6.99 -13.36 20.37
N VAL A 187 -7.64 -14.40 20.92
CA VAL A 187 -6.94 -15.58 21.41
C VAL A 187 -6.32 -16.34 20.25
N SER A 188 -4.98 -16.33 20.16
CA SER A 188 -4.17 -16.98 19.10
C SER A 188 -4.55 -16.53 17.68
N ARG A 189 -4.99 -15.30 17.50
CA ARG A 189 -5.36 -14.75 16.20
C ARG A 189 -5.27 -13.23 16.14
N ALA A 190 -5.14 -12.69 14.93
CA ALA A 190 -5.40 -11.29 14.60
C ALA A 190 -6.64 -11.21 13.68
N ILE A 191 -7.53 -10.26 13.94
CA ILE A 191 -8.80 -10.09 13.21
C ILE A 191 -8.67 -8.83 12.36
N PHE A 192 -8.75 -9.00 11.05
CA PHE A 192 -8.72 -7.91 10.07
C PHE A 192 -10.12 -7.62 9.58
N GLU A 193 -10.53 -6.36 9.64
CA GLU A 193 -11.78 -5.89 9.05
C GLU A 193 -11.50 -4.74 8.08
N GLY A 194 -12.20 -4.76 6.95
CA GLY A 194 -12.00 -3.73 5.93
C GLY A 194 -12.91 -3.87 4.73
N ASP A 195 -12.60 -3.11 3.69
CA ASP A 195 -13.26 -3.17 2.39
C ASP A 195 -12.21 -3.34 1.28
N ALA A 196 -12.52 -4.19 0.31
CA ALA A 196 -11.87 -4.20 -0.98
C ALA A 196 -12.67 -3.29 -1.92
N GLU A 197 -12.16 -2.10 -2.21
CA GLU A 197 -12.77 -1.15 -3.13
C GLU A 197 -12.27 -1.44 -4.54
N ILE A 198 -13.20 -1.67 -5.46
CA ILE A 198 -12.93 -1.98 -6.86
C ILE A 198 -13.51 -0.86 -7.71
N THR A 199 -12.69 -0.31 -8.60
CA THR A 199 -13.11 0.66 -9.60
C THR A 199 -12.92 0.05 -10.98
N VAL A 200 -13.99 -0.07 -11.75
CA VAL A 200 -13.98 -0.55 -13.13
C VAL A 200 -14.31 0.61 -14.05
N LYS A 201 -13.50 0.82 -15.09
CA LYS A 201 -13.74 1.81 -16.13
C LYS A 201 -14.03 1.12 -17.45
N ALA A 202 -15.23 1.33 -17.93
CA ALA A 202 -15.77 0.62 -19.08
C ALA A 202 -16.31 1.56 -20.15
N LEU A 203 -16.28 1.09 -21.39
CA LEU A 203 -16.99 1.68 -22.51
C LEU A 203 -18.33 0.97 -22.67
N PRO A 204 -19.46 1.68 -22.67
CA PRO A 204 -20.75 1.12 -23.03
C PRO A 204 -20.91 0.99 -24.55
N PHE A 205 -21.83 0.16 -24.98
CA PHE A 205 -22.36 0.20 -26.35
C PHE A 205 -23.23 1.46 -26.51
N SER A 206 -22.59 2.61 -26.71
CA SER A 206 -23.26 3.89 -26.95
C SER A 206 -22.48 4.72 -27.95
N GLU A 207 -23.19 5.59 -28.68
CA GLU A 207 -22.56 6.50 -29.65
C GLU A 207 -21.64 7.54 -29.00
N ASN A 208 -21.84 7.79 -27.70
CA ASN A 208 -21.12 8.82 -26.98
C ASN A 208 -19.69 8.42 -26.56
N ASN A 209 -19.35 7.12 -26.50
CA ASN A 209 -18.06 6.58 -26.06
C ASN A 209 -17.57 7.18 -24.72
N ASP A 210 -18.50 7.55 -23.82
CA ASP A 210 -18.14 8.01 -22.48
C ASP A 210 -17.54 6.86 -21.69
N ILE A 211 -16.47 7.13 -20.99
CA ILE A 211 -15.89 6.14 -20.06
C ILE A 211 -16.71 6.18 -18.79
N ILE A 212 -17.45 5.11 -18.55
CA ILE A 212 -18.23 4.96 -17.33
C ILE A 212 -17.34 4.37 -16.23
N LYS A 213 -17.42 4.97 -15.05
CA LYS A 213 -16.71 4.53 -13.86
C LYS A 213 -17.70 3.90 -12.88
N GLU A 214 -17.54 2.61 -12.65
CA GLU A 214 -18.27 1.88 -11.63
C GLU A 214 -17.37 1.63 -10.42
N LYS A 215 -17.87 1.93 -9.23
CA LYS A 215 -17.15 1.72 -7.98
C LYS A 215 -17.95 0.80 -7.07
N ARG A 216 -17.27 -0.21 -6.51
CA ARG A 216 -17.85 -1.19 -5.59
C ARG A 216 -16.94 -1.36 -4.39
N ALA A 217 -17.50 -1.43 -3.19
CA ALA A 217 -16.81 -1.79 -1.97
C ALA A 217 -17.34 -3.13 -1.47
N VAL A 218 -16.45 -4.11 -1.33
CA VAL A 218 -16.77 -5.45 -0.86
C VAL A 218 -16.18 -5.61 0.54
N PRO A 219 -16.99 -5.70 1.59
CA PRO A 219 -16.49 -5.82 2.94
C PRO A 219 -15.82 -7.18 3.16
N PHE A 220 -14.77 -7.21 3.94
CA PHE A 220 -14.15 -8.45 4.39
C PHE A 220 -13.92 -8.44 5.89
N ARG A 221 -13.93 -9.64 6.45
CA ARG A 221 -13.43 -9.96 7.78
C ARG A 221 -12.63 -11.25 7.69
N PHE A 222 -11.39 -11.21 8.16
CA PHE A 222 -10.49 -12.35 8.12
C PHE A 222 -9.81 -12.56 9.47
N GLU A 223 -9.73 -13.80 9.94
CA GLU A 223 -9.07 -14.18 11.18
C GLU A 223 -7.76 -14.91 10.84
N LEU A 224 -6.64 -14.20 11.00
CA LEU A 224 -5.29 -14.73 10.81
C LEU A 224 -4.84 -15.47 12.07
N PRO A 225 -4.48 -16.75 12.01
CA PRO A 225 -3.88 -17.45 13.15
C PRO A 225 -2.52 -16.83 13.51
N VAL A 226 -2.39 -16.33 14.76
CA VAL A 226 -1.16 -15.71 15.30
C VAL A 226 -0.87 -16.36 16.62
N ILE A 227 0.16 -17.22 16.67
CA ILE A 227 0.53 -17.97 17.87
C ILE A 227 0.97 -16.99 18.95
N GLY A 228 0.42 -17.15 20.17
CA GLY A 228 0.75 -16.31 21.31
C GLY A 228 0.00 -14.98 21.40
N ALA A 229 -0.84 -14.64 20.41
CA ALA A 229 -1.68 -13.45 20.51
C ALA A 229 -2.78 -13.61 21.57
N LEU A 230 -3.05 -12.51 22.30
CA LEU A 230 -4.08 -12.41 23.34
C LEU A 230 -4.95 -11.18 23.11
N PRO A 231 -6.21 -11.15 23.59
CA PRO A 231 -7.17 -10.06 23.31
C PRO A 231 -6.75 -8.68 23.81
N ASP A 232 -5.86 -8.60 24.79
CA ASP A 232 -5.35 -7.36 25.40
C ASP A 232 -4.07 -6.83 24.73
N MET A 233 -3.55 -7.56 23.74
CA MET A 233 -2.41 -7.13 22.94
C MET A 233 -2.83 -6.13 21.86
N LEU A 234 -1.89 -5.25 21.49
CA LEU A 234 -2.01 -4.49 20.25
C LEU A 234 -1.78 -5.43 19.05
N ALA A 235 -2.59 -5.34 18.03
CA ALA A 235 -2.36 -6.05 16.78
C ALA A 235 -1.73 -5.10 15.75
N LEU A 236 -0.66 -5.56 15.10
CA LEU A 236 -0.06 -4.92 13.94
C LEU A 236 -0.25 -5.81 12.72
N GLY A 237 -0.61 -5.23 11.59
CA GLY A 237 -0.74 -6.00 10.37
C GLY A 237 -1.22 -5.20 9.17
N GLU A 238 -1.18 -5.85 8.03
CA GLU A 238 -1.63 -5.30 6.75
C GLU A 238 -2.31 -6.37 5.89
N VAL A 239 -3.10 -5.90 4.94
CA VAL A 239 -3.69 -6.74 3.90
C VAL A 239 -3.21 -6.22 2.55
N ARG A 240 -2.72 -7.13 1.70
CA ARG A 240 -2.25 -6.81 0.36
C ARG A 240 -2.97 -7.62 -0.70
N LEU A 241 -3.04 -7.08 -1.90
CA LEU A 241 -3.55 -7.78 -3.08
C LEU A 241 -2.48 -8.73 -3.62
N CYS A 242 -2.84 -10.01 -3.82
CA CYS A 242 -1.97 -11.05 -4.39
C CYS A 242 -2.38 -11.43 -5.81
N LYS A 243 -3.69 -11.40 -6.09
CA LYS A 243 -4.24 -11.74 -7.41
C LYS A 243 -5.58 -11.05 -7.59
N GLU A 244 -5.90 -10.76 -8.84
CA GLU A 244 -7.19 -10.20 -9.23
C GLU A 244 -7.73 -10.89 -10.48
N ALA A 245 -9.05 -10.95 -10.59
CA ALA A 245 -9.77 -11.36 -11.78
C ALA A 245 -11.05 -10.55 -11.90
N VAL A 246 -11.20 -9.83 -13.02
CA VAL A 246 -12.40 -9.07 -13.36
C VAL A 246 -12.97 -9.65 -14.66
N LYS A 247 -14.22 -10.10 -14.62
CA LYS A 247 -14.92 -10.66 -15.78
C LYS A 247 -16.20 -9.89 -16.00
N VAL A 248 -16.57 -9.69 -17.26
CA VAL A 248 -17.81 -9.02 -17.64
C VAL A 248 -18.62 -9.94 -18.56
N PHE A 249 -19.88 -10.07 -18.25
CA PHE A 249 -20.87 -10.82 -19.02
C PHE A 249 -21.91 -9.81 -19.53
N THR A 250 -21.97 -9.58 -20.84
CA THR A 250 -22.84 -8.57 -21.45
C THR A 250 -24.03 -9.22 -22.12
N ASP A 251 -25.25 -8.73 -21.82
CA ASP A 251 -26.49 -9.02 -22.53
C ASP A 251 -26.90 -7.76 -23.32
N GLU A 252 -26.46 -7.70 -24.57
CA GLU A 252 -26.73 -6.55 -25.44
C GLU A 252 -28.22 -6.36 -25.69
N ALA A 253 -28.99 -7.46 -25.78
CA ALA A 253 -30.44 -7.42 -26.05
C ALA A 253 -31.21 -6.75 -24.91
N LYS A 254 -30.74 -6.90 -23.66
CA LYS A 254 -31.31 -6.25 -22.48
C LYS A 254 -30.64 -4.95 -22.11
N ASN A 255 -29.59 -4.57 -22.81
CA ASN A 255 -28.71 -3.43 -22.48
C ASN A 255 -28.23 -3.48 -21.01
N LYS A 256 -27.72 -4.64 -20.59
CA LYS A 256 -27.21 -4.89 -19.23
C LYS A 256 -25.92 -5.66 -19.27
N SER A 257 -25.14 -5.54 -18.20
CA SER A 257 -23.98 -6.39 -17.96
C SER A 257 -23.88 -6.79 -16.49
N SER A 258 -23.30 -7.97 -16.25
CA SER A 258 -22.85 -8.40 -14.92
C SER A 258 -21.33 -8.33 -14.86
N ILE A 259 -20.79 -7.71 -13.81
CA ILE A 259 -19.36 -7.60 -13.53
C ILE A 259 -19.06 -8.50 -12.33
N SER A 260 -18.26 -9.52 -12.55
CA SER A 260 -17.78 -10.44 -11.52
C SER A 260 -16.34 -10.10 -11.17
N VAL A 261 -16.05 -9.95 -9.89
CA VAL A 261 -14.72 -9.62 -9.35
C VAL A 261 -14.32 -10.67 -8.32
N GLU A 262 -13.10 -11.18 -8.45
CA GLU A 262 -12.49 -12.10 -7.51
C GLU A 262 -11.08 -11.61 -7.17
N LEU A 263 -10.82 -11.35 -5.89
CA LEU A 263 -9.55 -10.86 -5.37
C LEU A 263 -8.96 -11.87 -4.39
N THR A 264 -7.72 -12.28 -4.61
CA THR A 264 -6.94 -13.00 -3.59
C THR A 264 -6.13 -11.97 -2.81
N LEU A 265 -6.36 -11.92 -1.51
CA LEU A 265 -5.71 -11.03 -0.57
C LEU A 265 -4.82 -11.85 0.36
N ALA A 266 -3.73 -11.26 0.85
CA ALA A 266 -2.94 -11.85 1.93
C ALA A 266 -2.96 -10.92 3.14
N ALA A 267 -3.41 -11.44 4.28
CA ALA A 267 -3.25 -10.81 5.57
C ALA A 267 -1.91 -11.22 6.18
N THR A 268 -1.15 -10.26 6.69
CA THR A 268 0.10 -10.50 7.41
C THR A 268 0.06 -9.69 8.69
N GLY A 269 0.40 -10.31 9.85
CA GLY A 269 0.31 -9.60 11.12
C GLY A 269 0.93 -10.32 12.30
N CYS A 270 1.00 -9.62 13.42
CA CYS A 270 1.53 -10.09 14.70
C CYS A 270 0.80 -9.40 15.86
N GLY A 271 0.92 -9.97 17.07
CA GLY A 271 0.51 -9.35 18.33
C GLY A 271 1.68 -8.62 18.99
N VAL A 272 1.41 -7.52 19.67
CA VAL A 272 2.39 -6.77 20.46
C VAL A 272 1.94 -6.75 21.90
N ASN A 273 2.75 -7.35 22.78
CA ASN A 273 2.52 -7.42 24.20
C ASN A 273 3.33 -6.35 24.92
N ARG A 274 2.67 -5.46 25.65
CA ARG A 274 3.31 -4.40 26.43
C ARG A 274 3.66 -4.90 27.83
N ILE A 275 4.94 -5.08 28.09
CA ILE A 275 5.47 -5.61 29.35
C ILE A 275 6.01 -4.49 30.22
N LYS A 276 5.72 -4.57 31.52
CA LYS A 276 6.23 -3.69 32.55
C LYS A 276 7.20 -4.47 33.46
N THR A 277 8.44 -4.04 33.51
CA THR A 277 9.50 -4.66 34.33
C THR A 277 10.05 -3.64 35.29
N GLN A 278 10.30 -4.07 36.55
CA GLN A 278 10.99 -3.23 37.51
C GLN A 278 12.50 -3.33 37.30
N ALA A 279 13.15 -2.17 37.20
CA ALA A 279 14.61 -2.05 37.10
C ALA A 279 15.13 -1.02 38.11
N ALA A 280 16.41 -1.07 38.42
CA ALA A 280 17.05 -0.08 39.30
C ALA A 280 17.67 1.04 38.42
N ILE A 281 17.32 2.29 38.66
CA ILE A 281 18.03 3.45 38.11
C ILE A 281 19.23 3.87 38.91
N ASP A 282 19.30 3.45 40.21
CA ASP A 282 20.39 3.70 41.07
C ASP A 282 20.46 2.61 42.16
N ALA A 283 21.64 2.34 42.68
CA ALA A 283 21.85 1.40 43.78
C ALA A 283 23.04 1.83 44.65
N TYR A 284 22.95 1.56 45.95
CA TYR A 284 24.02 1.78 46.88
C TYR A 284 24.04 0.69 47.96
N SER A 285 25.17 0.52 48.62
CA SER A 285 25.32 -0.33 49.81
C SER A 285 25.75 0.50 51.02
N ARG A 286 25.37 0.07 52.20
CA ARG A 286 25.81 0.69 53.45
C ARG A 286 27.16 0.17 53.93
N THR A 287 27.59 -0.94 53.40
CA THR A 287 28.77 -1.67 53.88
C THR A 287 29.90 -1.76 52.89
N ASP A 288 29.58 -1.64 51.60
CA ASP A 288 30.54 -1.83 50.54
C ASP A 288 30.44 -0.69 49.48
N GLU A 289 31.53 -0.42 48.79
CA GLU A 289 31.56 0.52 47.70
C GLU A 289 30.91 -0.13 46.47
N VAL A 290 29.98 0.60 45.81
CA VAL A 290 29.26 0.14 44.62
C VAL A 290 29.59 1.04 43.42
N MET A 291 30.14 0.46 42.35
CA MET A 291 30.32 1.13 41.08
C MET A 291 29.19 0.72 40.13
N LEU A 292 28.45 1.69 39.64
CA LEU A 292 27.35 1.47 38.69
C LEU A 292 27.75 1.94 37.31
N THR A 293 27.59 1.06 36.31
CA THR A 293 27.60 1.46 34.90
C THR A 293 26.15 1.70 34.45
N ARG A 294 25.84 2.93 34.06
CA ARG A 294 24.52 3.29 33.58
C ARG A 294 24.49 3.17 32.05
N ASN A 295 23.54 2.40 31.56
CA ASN A 295 23.20 2.31 30.17
C ASN A 295 21.73 2.76 30.01
N GLN A 296 21.44 3.60 28.99
CA GLN A 296 20.08 4.04 28.67
C GLN A 296 19.75 3.58 27.24
N PRO A 297 19.36 2.32 27.07
CA PRO A 297 18.91 1.86 25.75
C PRO A 297 17.65 2.62 25.34
N ALA A 298 17.57 2.97 24.06
CA ALA A 298 16.34 3.48 23.50
C ALA A 298 15.38 2.31 23.30
N ILE A 299 14.23 2.35 23.97
CA ILE A 299 13.17 1.34 23.83
C ILE A 299 12.09 1.95 22.93
N GLU A 300 11.76 1.27 21.84
CA GLU A 300 10.65 1.64 20.96
C GLU A 300 9.35 1.04 21.52
N ILE A 301 8.29 1.85 21.53
CA ILE A 301 6.95 1.43 21.94
C ILE A 301 6.01 1.65 20.76
N PHE A 302 5.26 0.61 20.37
CA PHE A 302 4.36 0.65 19.23
C PHE A 302 2.99 1.20 19.62
N GLU A 303 2.47 2.15 18.86
CA GLU A 303 1.16 2.77 19.10
C GLU A 303 0.08 2.27 18.12
N GLY A 304 0.46 1.42 17.18
CA GLY A 304 -0.43 0.84 16.19
C GLY A 304 -0.42 1.54 14.84
N THR A 305 -1.37 1.16 14.00
CA THR A 305 -1.58 1.71 12.66
C THR A 305 -2.82 2.59 12.66
N ARG A 306 -2.73 3.76 12.02
CA ARG A 306 -3.85 4.68 11.87
C ARG A 306 -4.16 4.92 10.41
N TYR A 307 -5.44 5.01 10.08
CA TYR A 307 -5.94 5.23 8.73
C TYR A 307 -6.64 6.58 8.67
N ARG A 308 -6.39 7.35 7.62
CA ARG A 308 -7.05 8.63 7.36
C ARG A 308 -7.44 8.73 5.90
N ASP A 309 -8.60 9.33 5.65
CA ASP A 309 -9.06 9.72 4.33
C ASP A 309 -9.01 11.24 4.24
N GLU A 310 -8.39 11.73 3.18
CA GLU A 310 -8.32 13.16 2.89
C GLU A 310 -8.87 13.42 1.48
N ARG A 311 -9.60 14.51 1.34
CA ARG A 311 -10.14 14.94 0.05
C ARG A 311 -9.52 16.26 -0.36
N ILE A 312 -8.93 16.28 -1.54
CA ILE A 312 -8.22 17.43 -2.06
C ILE A 312 -8.84 17.83 -3.40
N THR A 313 -9.02 19.15 -3.58
CA THR A 313 -9.35 19.73 -4.89
C THR A 313 -8.21 20.66 -5.28
N ALA A 314 -7.62 20.41 -6.44
CA ALA A 314 -6.48 21.18 -6.90
C ALA A 314 -6.48 21.34 -8.43
N LYS A 315 -5.98 22.49 -8.87
CA LYS A 315 -5.72 22.76 -10.29
C LYS A 315 -4.48 21.99 -10.73
N THR A 316 -4.57 21.39 -11.92
CA THR A 316 -3.45 20.67 -12.53
C THR A 316 -2.53 21.61 -13.31
N ASN A 317 -1.41 21.07 -13.80
CA ASN A 317 -0.47 21.74 -14.67
C ASN A 317 -0.91 21.78 -16.16
N ALA A 318 -2.10 21.25 -16.47
CA ALA A 318 -2.59 21.10 -17.83
C ALA A 318 -3.88 21.87 -18.08
N ALA A 319 -4.05 22.32 -19.31
CA ALA A 319 -5.26 22.96 -19.78
C ALA A 319 -6.11 21.99 -20.62
N ALA A 320 -7.42 22.17 -20.57
CA ALA A 320 -8.33 21.44 -21.44
C ALA A 320 -8.27 21.98 -22.88
N PRO A 321 -8.40 21.13 -23.91
CA PRO A 321 -8.56 21.60 -25.29
C PRO A 321 -9.84 22.44 -25.44
N ASP A 322 -9.80 23.47 -26.29
CA ASP A 322 -10.91 24.38 -26.48
C ASP A 322 -12.18 23.65 -26.96
N GLY A 323 -13.29 23.90 -26.27
CA GLY A 323 -14.59 23.31 -26.60
C GLY A 323 -14.66 21.78 -26.39
N ALA A 324 -13.64 21.16 -25.81
CA ALA A 324 -13.63 19.74 -25.57
C ALA A 324 -14.42 19.34 -24.34
N ARG A 325 -14.99 18.12 -24.38
CA ARG A 325 -15.71 17.50 -23.25
C ARG A 325 -14.92 16.34 -22.69
N ILE A 326 -14.81 16.23 -21.36
CA ILE A 326 -14.20 15.07 -20.70
C ILE A 326 -15.05 13.82 -20.98
N LEU A 327 -14.39 12.76 -21.44
CA LEU A 327 -14.94 11.41 -21.56
C LEU A 327 -14.66 10.57 -20.29
N GLY A 328 -13.55 10.83 -19.62
CA GLY A 328 -13.11 10.14 -18.42
C GLY A 328 -11.63 10.32 -18.12
N THR A 329 -11.15 9.58 -17.13
CA THR A 329 -9.74 9.55 -16.73
C THR A 329 -9.21 8.12 -16.76
N LEU A 330 -7.92 7.94 -17.08
CA LEU A 330 -7.21 6.67 -17.03
C LEU A 330 -5.84 6.87 -16.39
N GLY A 331 -5.14 5.79 -16.04
CA GLY A 331 -3.76 5.84 -15.55
C GLY A 331 -3.55 6.67 -14.30
N GLU A 332 -4.55 6.73 -13.42
CA GLU A 332 -4.44 7.46 -12.17
C GLU A 332 -3.34 6.87 -11.30
N ALA A 333 -2.48 7.74 -10.79
CA ALA A 333 -1.40 7.35 -9.89
C ALA A 333 -1.09 8.45 -8.88
N VAL A 334 -0.72 8.05 -7.67
CA VAL A 334 -0.16 8.91 -6.65
C VAL A 334 1.33 8.60 -6.50
N THR A 335 2.13 9.65 -6.33
CA THR A 335 3.57 9.52 -6.07
C THR A 335 3.92 10.33 -4.84
N VAL A 336 4.55 9.72 -3.84
CA VAL A 336 5.07 10.39 -2.65
C VAL A 336 6.53 10.75 -2.89
N PHE A 337 6.89 12.02 -2.71
CA PHE A 337 8.25 12.52 -2.88
C PHE A 337 9.01 12.59 -1.56
N SER A 338 8.33 12.98 -0.49
CA SER A 338 8.92 13.08 0.84
C SER A 338 7.92 12.88 1.95
N VAL A 339 8.40 12.30 3.04
CA VAL A 339 7.72 12.21 4.32
C VAL A 339 8.66 12.79 5.37
N ASN A 340 8.27 13.88 6.00
CA ASN A 340 9.09 14.59 6.99
C ASN A 340 8.33 14.62 8.32
N SER A 341 8.90 14.00 9.35
CA SER A 341 8.32 13.97 10.69
C SER A 341 9.18 14.78 11.66
N SER A 342 8.61 15.78 12.33
CA SER A 342 9.24 16.54 13.40
C SER A 342 8.17 17.04 14.39
N ASP A 343 8.50 17.04 15.66
CA ASP A 343 7.72 17.65 16.75
C ASP A 343 6.22 17.26 16.75
N GLY A 344 5.92 15.98 16.52
CA GLY A 344 4.53 15.47 16.50
C GLY A 344 3.74 15.83 15.24
N LYS A 345 4.42 16.36 14.21
CA LYS A 345 3.83 16.67 12.92
C LYS A 345 4.54 15.89 11.82
N THR A 346 3.77 15.24 10.96
CA THR A 346 4.29 14.59 9.75
C THR A 346 3.71 15.26 8.52
N THR A 347 4.60 15.78 7.67
CA THR A 347 4.23 16.39 6.38
C THR A 347 4.56 15.41 5.26
N ILE A 348 3.56 15.10 4.44
CA ILE A 348 3.66 14.21 3.28
C ILE A 348 3.50 15.06 2.03
N ASN A 349 4.50 15.06 1.15
CA ASN A 349 4.45 15.75 -0.13
C ASN A 349 4.47 14.76 -1.27
N GLY A 350 3.65 15.01 -2.27
CA GLY A 350 3.53 14.14 -3.43
C GLY A 350 2.86 14.81 -4.63
N SER A 351 2.55 14.03 -5.64
CA SER A 351 1.70 14.44 -6.76
C SER A 351 0.69 13.36 -7.12
N VAL A 352 -0.41 13.79 -7.71
CA VAL A 352 -1.41 12.93 -8.33
C VAL A 352 -1.43 13.25 -9.82
N LYS A 353 -1.35 12.21 -10.65
CA LYS A 353 -1.40 12.30 -12.11
C LYS A 353 -2.52 11.43 -12.67
N ALA A 354 -3.07 11.85 -13.83
CA ALA A 354 -3.99 11.04 -14.63
C ALA A 354 -3.94 11.46 -16.10
N ASP A 355 -4.30 10.53 -16.98
CA ASP A 355 -4.57 10.77 -18.39
C ASP A 355 -6.04 11.16 -18.54
N VAL A 356 -6.32 12.43 -18.82
CA VAL A 356 -7.67 12.95 -19.02
C VAL A 356 -8.03 12.86 -20.49
N ILE A 357 -9.12 12.16 -20.77
CA ILE A 357 -9.55 11.87 -22.13
C ILE A 357 -10.69 12.81 -22.51
N PHE A 358 -10.52 13.48 -23.64
CA PHE A 358 -11.45 14.46 -24.17
C PHE A 358 -12.02 14.03 -25.50
N ARG A 359 -13.26 14.41 -25.74
CA ARG A 359 -13.84 14.52 -27.08
C ARG A 359 -13.75 15.97 -27.54
N ASN A 360 -13.10 16.19 -28.65
CA ASN A 360 -12.99 17.52 -29.29
C ASN A 360 -14.26 17.91 -30.01
N ALA A 361 -14.36 19.16 -30.43
CA ALA A 361 -15.49 19.68 -31.17
C ALA A 361 -15.66 18.99 -32.55
N ASP A 362 -14.59 18.47 -33.13
CA ASP A 362 -14.58 17.69 -34.39
C ASP A 362 -14.88 16.18 -34.20
N ASN A 363 -15.34 15.78 -33.03
CA ASN A 363 -15.52 14.39 -32.59
C ASN A 363 -14.23 13.55 -32.48
N GLY A 364 -13.05 14.16 -32.62
CA GLY A 364 -11.78 13.49 -32.35
C GLY A 364 -11.57 13.23 -30.87
N THR A 365 -10.68 12.27 -30.56
CA THR A 365 -10.30 11.97 -29.17
C THR A 365 -8.91 12.50 -28.87
N THR A 366 -8.79 13.30 -27.82
CA THR A 366 -7.52 13.81 -27.31
C THR A 366 -7.30 13.33 -25.89
N CYS A 367 -6.05 12.95 -25.58
CA CYS A 367 -5.62 12.62 -24.24
C CYS A 367 -4.62 13.69 -23.77
N VAL A 368 -4.85 14.23 -22.59
CA VAL A 368 -4.01 15.21 -21.92
C VAL A 368 -3.55 14.61 -20.60
N GLN A 369 -2.24 14.45 -20.43
CA GLN A 369 -1.68 14.07 -19.14
C GLN A 369 -1.71 15.29 -18.23
N ALA A 370 -2.35 15.13 -17.08
CA ALA A 370 -2.48 16.17 -16.08
C ALA A 370 -1.92 15.70 -14.74
N GLU A 371 -1.27 16.62 -14.04
CA GLU A 371 -0.64 16.36 -12.74
C GLU A 371 -0.87 17.54 -11.80
N THR A 372 -1.06 17.24 -10.52
CA THR A 372 -1.14 18.25 -9.46
C THR A 372 -0.35 17.82 -8.24
N PRO A 373 0.46 18.70 -7.62
CA PRO A 373 1.10 18.42 -6.35
C PRO A 373 0.09 18.45 -5.21
N PHE A 374 0.41 17.73 -4.13
CA PHE A 374 -0.30 17.82 -2.86
C PHE A 374 0.67 17.88 -1.68
N SER A 375 0.20 18.45 -0.58
CA SER A 375 0.87 18.41 0.71
C SER A 375 -0.17 18.10 1.80
N LEU A 376 0.09 17.09 2.62
CA LEU A 376 -0.75 16.68 3.73
C LEU A 376 0.02 16.83 5.03
N ASP A 377 -0.61 17.46 6.01
CA ASP A 377 -0.08 17.59 7.37
C ASP A 377 -0.87 16.68 8.31
N ILE A 378 -0.16 15.76 8.96
CA ILE A 378 -0.71 14.86 9.96
C ILE A 378 -0.11 15.23 11.31
N THR A 379 -0.98 15.53 12.28
CA THR A 379 -0.55 15.76 13.67
C THR A 379 -0.82 14.50 14.48
N GLU A 380 0.22 13.89 15.02
CA GLU A 380 0.16 12.68 15.83
C GLU A 380 1.14 12.76 16.98
N GLU A 381 0.76 12.19 18.13
CA GLU A 381 1.71 11.94 19.20
C GLU A 381 2.62 10.79 18.82
N GLY A 382 3.94 10.98 18.98
CA GLY A 382 4.93 9.96 18.63
C GLY A 382 5.57 10.13 17.24
N LYS A 383 6.47 9.21 16.92
CA LYS A 383 7.20 9.18 15.64
C LYS A 383 6.46 8.32 14.64
N VAL A 384 6.08 8.90 13.51
CA VAL A 384 5.56 8.14 12.39
C VAL A 384 6.70 7.40 11.69
N CYS A 385 6.66 6.08 11.68
CA CYS A 385 7.75 5.23 11.16
C CYS A 385 7.51 4.80 9.72
N ASN A 386 6.25 4.63 9.30
CA ASN A 386 5.88 4.25 7.94
C ASN A 386 4.63 4.99 7.49
N VAL A 387 4.65 5.47 6.25
CA VAL A 387 3.50 6.13 5.63
C VAL A 387 3.24 5.48 4.29
N LYS A 388 2.03 4.96 4.13
CA LYS A 388 1.51 4.49 2.84
C LYS A 388 0.42 5.45 2.38
N VAL A 389 0.52 5.90 1.14
CA VAL A 389 -0.47 6.78 0.50
C VAL A 389 -1.04 6.05 -0.70
N ALA A 390 -2.36 6.02 -0.79
CA ALA A 390 -3.05 5.44 -1.93
C ALA A 390 -4.12 6.39 -2.46
N LEU A 391 -4.34 6.34 -3.76
CA LEU A 391 -5.38 7.10 -4.45
C LEU A 391 -6.65 6.24 -4.53
N CYS A 392 -7.65 6.58 -3.72
CA CYS A 392 -8.91 5.82 -3.66
C CYS A 392 -9.90 6.25 -4.75
N ASP A 393 -9.84 7.51 -5.16
CA ASP A 393 -10.75 8.09 -6.14
C ASP A 393 -10.13 9.31 -6.81
N LEU A 394 -10.50 9.57 -8.08
CA LEU A 394 -10.15 10.77 -8.81
C LEU A 394 -11.27 11.15 -9.78
N THR A 395 -11.62 12.41 -9.78
CA THR A 395 -12.54 13.02 -10.74
C THR A 395 -11.88 14.26 -11.36
N ALA A 396 -11.90 14.36 -12.67
CA ALA A 396 -11.42 15.52 -13.40
C ALA A 396 -12.59 16.42 -13.83
N ARG A 397 -12.40 17.72 -13.73
CA ARG A 397 -13.37 18.73 -14.21
C ARG A 397 -12.64 19.83 -14.98
N VAL A 398 -13.35 20.50 -15.89
CA VAL A 398 -12.83 21.69 -16.58
C VAL A 398 -13.45 22.91 -15.95
N ARG A 399 -12.61 23.85 -15.51
CA ARG A 399 -13.02 25.13 -14.94
C ARG A 399 -12.18 26.25 -15.51
N GLY A 400 -12.83 27.18 -16.26
CA GLY A 400 -12.13 28.32 -16.88
C GLY A 400 -11.03 27.93 -17.87
N GLY A 401 -11.14 26.76 -18.52
CA GLY A 401 -10.12 26.22 -19.43
C GLY A 401 -9.04 25.37 -18.77
N ASP A 402 -8.97 25.36 -17.46
CA ASP A 402 -8.02 24.53 -16.70
C ASP A 402 -8.63 23.19 -16.31
N ILE A 403 -7.79 22.18 -16.13
CA ILE A 403 -8.19 20.89 -15.57
C ILE A 403 -7.99 20.95 -14.04
N GLU A 404 -9.06 20.68 -13.30
CA GLU A 404 -9.03 20.50 -11.85
C GLU A 404 -9.24 19.02 -11.50
N PHE A 405 -8.47 18.53 -10.57
CA PHE A 405 -8.66 17.23 -9.93
C PHE A 405 -9.33 17.39 -8.58
N GLU A 406 -10.30 16.52 -8.33
CA GLU A 406 -10.86 16.23 -7.02
C GLU A 406 -10.53 14.77 -6.70
N PHE A 407 -9.74 14.55 -5.66
CA PHE A 407 -9.21 13.22 -5.33
C PHE A 407 -9.13 13.02 -3.81
#